data_4f38126325acce6e5e916851b9fd6102
#
_entry.id   4f38126325acce6e5e916851b9fd6102
#
_cell.length_a   1.000
_cell.length_b   1.000
_cell.length_c   1.000
_cell.angle_alpha   90.00
_cell.angle_beta   90.00
_cell.angle_gamma   90.00
#
_symmetry.space_group_name_H-M   'P 1'
#
loop_
_entity.id
_entity.type
_entity.pdbx_description
1 polymer ?
#
loop_
_entity_poly.entity_id
_entity_poly.type
_entity_poly.pdbx_seq_one_letter_code
_entity_poly.pdbx_strand_id
1 'polypeptide(L)'
;LATGVADVDISNQTNPGEKDLFTLKPKLLQILRTLQEVEKTRTTFTYHDVTYYLLTYLLDNENRLYENRNLDVACIGLDPLGEVFRVDYFHKIQIFRLIKAQLIPFPKIRLR
;
A
#
# COMPACT_ATOMS: atom_id res chain seq x y z
N LEU A 1 -19.78 -24.08 1.04
CA LEU A 1 -19.32 -23.85 1.12
C LEU A 1 -18.98 -23.31 1.15
N ALA A 2 -19.19 -23.43 1.18
CA ALA A 2 -18.64 -23.06 1.31
C ALA A 2 -18.22 -22.47 1.26
N THR A 3 -18.55 -22.56 1.31
CA THR A 3 -17.93 -22.16 1.37
C THR A 3 -17.47 -21.44 1.37
N GLY A 4 -17.79 -21.51 1.37
CA GLY A 4 -17.21 -21.11 1.59
C GLY A 4 -16.86 -20.40 1.66
N VAL A 5 -17.10 -20.48 1.95
CA VAL A 5 -16.49 -20.11 2.24
C VAL A 5 -15.98 -19.61 2.32
N ALA A 6 -16.24 -19.93 2.38
CA ALA A 6 -15.47 -19.67 2.64
C ALA A 6 -15.01 -19.12 2.33
N ASP A 7 -15.28 -19.27 2.05
CA ASP A 7 -14.51 -18.85 1.86
C ASP A 7 -14.37 -17.99 1.85
N VAL A 8 -15.02 -18.20 1.92
CA VAL A 8 -14.78 -17.23 2.24
C VAL A 8 -14.35 -16.51 3.26
N ASP A 9 -14.45 -16.61 3.73
CA ASP A 9 -13.88 -16.05 4.67
C ASP A 9 -12.56 -15.76 4.49
N ILE A 10 -11.98 -16.36 3.80
CA ILE A 10 -10.68 -16.05 3.36
C ILE A 10 -10.64 -14.74 2.66
N SER A 11 -11.63 -14.39 1.93
CA SER A 11 -11.68 -13.10 1.27
C SER A 11 -11.71 -11.97 2.27
N ASN A 12 -12.31 -12.19 3.42
CA ASN A 12 -12.32 -11.16 4.45
C ASN A 12 -10.94 -10.93 4.99
N GLN A 13 -10.11 -11.94 4.99
CA GLN A 13 -8.74 -11.80 5.46
C GLN A 13 -7.89 -11.05 4.47
N THR A 14 -8.25 -11.09 3.19
CA THR A 14 -7.48 -10.41 2.17
C THR A 14 -8.00 -9.03 1.86
N ASN A 15 -9.20 -8.72 2.27
CA ASN A 15 -9.82 -7.44 1.98
C ASN A 15 -10.07 -6.67 3.27
N PRO A 16 -9.20 -5.74 3.62
CA PRO A 16 -9.36 -4.97 4.85
C PRO A 16 -10.68 -4.23 4.86
N GLY A 17 -11.27 -4.09 6.02
CA GLY A 17 -12.46 -3.29 6.19
C GLY A 17 -12.17 -1.83 5.94
N GLU A 18 -13.22 -1.09 5.61
CA GLU A 18 -13.09 0.30 5.25
C GLU A 18 -12.53 1.16 6.38
N LYS A 19 -12.84 0.78 7.61
CA LYS A 19 -12.42 1.56 8.78
C LYS A 19 -11.27 0.93 9.53
N ASP A 20 -10.73 -0.17 9.03
CA ASP A 20 -9.59 -0.78 9.68
C ASP A 20 -8.39 0.13 9.56
N LEU A 21 -7.66 0.27 10.66
CA LEU A 21 -6.47 1.10 10.69
C LEU A 21 -5.22 0.24 10.69
N PHE A 22 -4.19 0.77 10.07
CA PHE A 22 -2.91 0.10 9.95
C PHE A 22 -1.79 1.07 10.24
N THR A 23 -0.70 0.57 10.79
CA THR A 23 0.56 1.27 10.70
C THR A 23 1.31 0.66 9.52
N LEU A 24 2.37 1.30 9.09
CA LEU A 24 3.11 0.88 7.91
C LEU A 24 4.53 0.52 8.31
N LYS A 25 5.14 -0.38 7.55
CA LYS A 25 6.56 -0.64 7.73
C LYS A 25 7.33 0.67 7.51
N PRO A 26 8.41 0.88 8.26
CA PRO A 26 9.05 2.21 8.32
C PRO A 26 9.44 2.80 6.98
N LYS A 27 9.95 2.00 6.07
CA LYS A 27 10.41 2.55 4.79
C LYS A 27 9.28 3.10 3.95
N LEU A 28 8.14 2.40 3.93
CA LEU A 28 6.98 2.92 3.21
C LEU A 28 6.46 4.18 3.88
N LEU A 29 6.40 4.17 5.20
CA LEU A 29 5.94 5.34 5.93
C LEU A 29 6.77 6.58 5.59
N GLN A 30 8.09 6.42 5.52
CA GLN A 30 8.96 7.53 5.16
C GLN A 30 8.63 8.07 3.77
N ILE A 31 8.37 7.18 2.83
CA ILE A 31 8.02 7.59 1.47
C ILE A 31 6.73 8.39 1.46
N LEU A 32 5.69 7.88 2.13
CA LEU A 32 4.42 8.58 2.15
C LEU A 32 4.51 9.92 2.85
N ARG A 33 5.37 10.03 3.85
CA ARG A 33 5.55 11.31 4.55
C ARG A 33 6.26 12.38 3.73
N THR A 34 6.80 12.02 2.55
CA THR A 34 7.33 13.03 1.64
C THR A 34 6.21 13.74 0.90
N LEU A 35 5.01 13.16 0.87
CA LEU A 35 3.89 13.81 0.21
C LEU A 35 3.37 14.96 1.07
N GLN A 36 3.02 16.05 0.39
CA GLN A 36 2.56 17.24 1.07
C GLN A 36 1.28 17.00 1.84
N GLU A 37 0.43 16.12 1.33
CA GLU A 37 -0.88 15.84 1.94
C GLU A 37 -0.78 15.03 3.22
N VAL A 38 0.35 14.39 3.48
CA VAL A 38 0.50 13.51 4.62
C VAL A 38 1.20 14.25 5.75
N GLU A 39 0.55 14.31 6.91
CA GLU A 39 1.16 14.95 8.07
C GLU A 39 2.38 14.16 8.52
N LYS A 40 3.42 14.88 8.90
CA LYS A 40 4.68 14.25 9.27
C LYS A 40 4.59 13.38 10.51
N THR A 41 3.59 13.62 11.34
CA THR A 41 3.40 12.86 12.58
C THR A 41 2.37 11.74 12.43
N ARG A 42 1.74 11.64 11.27
CA ARG A 42 0.71 10.63 11.07
C ARG A 42 1.31 9.23 11.08
N THR A 43 0.69 8.32 11.83
CA THR A 43 1.18 6.95 11.97
C THR A 43 0.15 5.90 11.57
N THR A 44 -1.12 6.26 11.51
CA THR A 44 -2.17 5.28 11.18
C THR A 44 -2.88 5.69 9.91
N PHE A 45 -3.25 4.67 9.14
CA PHE A 45 -3.86 4.86 7.82
C PHE A 45 -4.88 3.77 7.59
N THR A 46 -5.94 4.08 6.83
CA THR A 46 -6.79 3.03 6.31
C THR A 46 -6.12 2.45 5.06
N TYR A 47 -6.58 1.29 4.63
CA TYR A 47 -6.09 0.70 3.40
C TYR A 47 -6.30 1.65 2.21
N HIS A 48 -7.47 2.29 2.19
CA HIS A 48 -7.79 3.26 1.14
C HIS A 48 -6.80 4.42 1.13
N ASP A 49 -6.46 4.93 2.33
CA ASP A 49 -5.50 6.03 2.43
C ASP A 49 -4.15 5.64 1.85
N VAL A 50 -3.65 4.46 2.21
CA VAL A 50 -2.34 4.02 1.73
C VAL A 50 -2.36 3.88 0.22
N THR A 51 -3.42 3.30 -0.31
CA THR A 51 -3.55 3.13 -1.75
C THR A 51 -3.56 4.48 -2.45
N TYR A 52 -4.33 5.42 -1.94
CA TYR A 52 -4.43 6.75 -2.53
C TYR A 52 -3.08 7.47 -2.50
N TYR A 53 -2.41 7.46 -1.35
CA TYR A 53 -1.13 8.15 -1.24
C TYR A 53 -0.05 7.50 -2.08
N LEU A 54 -0.05 6.17 -2.16
CA LEU A 54 0.94 5.51 -2.99
C LEU A 54 0.73 5.82 -4.46
N LEU A 55 -0.52 5.81 -4.92
CA LEU A 55 -0.81 6.18 -6.30
C LEU A 55 -0.41 7.62 -6.57
N THR A 56 -0.64 8.52 -5.61
CA THR A 56 -0.22 9.90 -5.73
C THR A 56 1.29 9.99 -5.90
N TYR A 57 2.01 9.25 -5.09
CA TYR A 57 3.47 9.23 -5.18
C TYR A 57 3.94 8.76 -6.56
N LEU A 58 3.32 7.70 -7.05
CA LEU A 58 3.72 7.16 -8.35
C LEU A 58 3.45 8.17 -9.47
N LEU A 59 2.30 8.84 -9.43
CA LEU A 59 1.96 9.81 -10.46
C LEU A 59 2.81 11.06 -10.36
N ASP A 60 3.13 11.51 -9.15
CA ASP A 60 3.99 12.67 -8.98
C ASP A 60 5.39 12.42 -9.54
N ASN A 61 5.77 11.17 -9.64
CA ASN A 61 7.09 10.78 -10.14
C ASN A 61 6.99 10.02 -11.45
N GLU A 62 5.94 10.24 -12.23
CA GLU A 62 5.68 9.43 -13.40
C GLU A 62 6.78 9.51 -14.45
N ASN A 63 7.41 10.68 -14.60
CA ASN A 63 8.49 10.82 -15.59
C ASN A 63 9.69 9.95 -15.26
N ARG A 64 9.87 9.65 -13.99
CA ARG A 64 11.01 8.89 -13.52
C ARG A 64 10.69 7.39 -13.40
N LEU A 65 9.44 7.08 -13.06
CA LEU A 65 9.07 5.70 -12.74
C LEU A 65 8.41 4.94 -13.89
N TYR A 66 7.87 5.66 -14.88
CA TYR A 66 7.19 5.02 -16.00
C TYR A 66 7.90 5.37 -17.31
N GLU A 67 8.13 4.34 -18.13
CA GLU A 67 8.78 4.54 -19.42
C GLU A 67 7.75 4.85 -20.48
N ASN A 68 8.03 5.87 -21.29
CA ASN A 68 7.18 6.20 -22.44
C ASN A 68 5.72 6.39 -22.05
N ARG A 69 5.46 6.87 -20.85
CA ARG A 69 4.11 7.08 -20.33
C ARG A 69 3.30 5.80 -20.26
N ASN A 70 3.97 4.67 -20.21
CA ASN A 70 3.29 3.40 -20.01
C ASN A 70 3.04 3.20 -18.50
N LEU A 71 1.83 3.53 -18.08
CA LEU A 71 1.47 3.48 -16.65
C LEU A 71 1.12 2.07 -16.18
N ASP A 72 1.31 1.06 -17.02
CA ASP A 72 1.04 -0.32 -16.63
C ASP A 72 2.17 -0.91 -15.79
N VAL A 73 3.40 -0.46 -16.00
CA VAL A 73 4.56 -1.03 -15.31
C VAL A 73 5.38 0.09 -14.69
N ALA A 74 5.51 0.05 -13.38
CA ALA A 74 6.34 1.01 -12.65
C ALA A 74 7.74 0.43 -12.45
N CYS A 75 8.76 1.19 -12.85
CA CYS A 75 10.15 0.79 -12.72
C CYS A 75 10.71 1.47 -11.48
N ILE A 76 10.85 0.72 -10.39
CA ILE A 76 11.20 1.27 -9.08
C ILE A 76 12.56 0.81 -8.56
N GLY A 77 13.36 0.16 -9.39
CA GLY A 77 14.63 -0.40 -8.93
C GLY A 77 15.59 0.63 -8.35
N LEU A 78 15.56 1.87 -8.89
CA LEU A 78 16.41 2.94 -8.40
C LEU A 78 15.68 3.91 -7.48
N ASP A 79 14.44 3.60 -7.14
CA ASP A 79 13.62 4.43 -6.28
C ASP A 79 13.59 3.81 -4.89
N PRO A 80 13.34 4.60 -3.83
CA PRO A 80 13.16 4.03 -2.50
C PRO A 80 12.09 2.94 -2.44
N LEU A 81 11.07 3.00 -3.30
CA LEU A 81 10.05 1.95 -3.36
C LEU A 81 10.64 0.60 -3.73
N GLY A 82 11.74 0.57 -4.49
CA GLY A 82 12.37 -0.68 -4.83
C GLY A 82 12.84 -1.44 -3.60
N GLU A 83 13.32 -0.71 -2.60
CA GLU A 83 13.71 -1.34 -1.34
C GLU A 83 12.51 -1.79 -0.54
N VAL A 84 11.42 -1.04 -0.60
CA VAL A 84 10.20 -1.36 0.15
C VAL A 84 9.59 -2.65 -0.37
N PHE A 85 9.38 -2.70 -1.68
CA PHE A 85 8.69 -3.83 -2.30
C PHE A 85 9.65 -4.95 -2.70
N ARG A 86 10.95 -4.68 -2.72
CA ARG A 86 11.97 -5.65 -3.07
C ARG A 86 11.84 -6.20 -4.48
N VAL A 87 11.45 -5.31 -5.39
CA VAL A 87 11.37 -5.63 -6.82
C VAL A 87 11.89 -4.43 -7.58
N ASP A 88 12.38 -4.69 -8.79
CA ASP A 88 12.85 -3.61 -9.66
C ASP A 88 11.73 -2.97 -10.44
N TYR A 89 10.65 -3.71 -10.66
CA TYR A 89 9.47 -3.19 -11.35
C TYR A 89 8.27 -4.01 -10.94
N PHE A 90 7.08 -3.45 -11.13
CA PHE A 90 5.85 -4.21 -10.92
C PHE A 90 4.77 -3.72 -11.87
N HIS A 91 3.87 -4.64 -12.22
CA HIS A 91 2.70 -4.31 -13.02
C HIS A 91 1.63 -3.73 -12.10
N LYS A 92 0.85 -2.79 -12.63
CA LYS A 92 -0.16 -2.08 -11.83
C LYS A 92 -1.13 -3.02 -11.11
N ILE A 93 -1.42 -4.18 -11.69
CA ILE A 93 -2.33 -5.13 -11.04
C ILE A 93 -1.74 -5.77 -9.80
N GLN A 94 -0.44 -5.66 -9.59
CA GLN A 94 0.22 -6.23 -8.43
C GLN A 94 0.24 -5.28 -7.24
N ILE A 95 -0.19 -4.03 -7.45
CA ILE A 95 -0.01 -3.01 -6.42
C ILE A 95 -0.72 -3.34 -5.12
N PHE A 96 -1.91 -3.90 -5.20
CA PHE A 96 -2.68 -4.19 -3.99
C PHE A 96 -2.00 -5.25 -3.13
N ARG A 97 -1.41 -6.24 -3.78
CA ARG A 97 -0.67 -7.27 -3.05
C ARG A 97 0.56 -6.67 -2.37
N LEU A 98 1.25 -5.79 -3.08
CA LEU A 98 2.46 -5.16 -2.53
C LEU A 98 2.10 -4.27 -1.35
N ILE A 99 1.01 -3.53 -1.46
CA ILE A 99 0.56 -2.68 -0.36
C ILE A 99 0.22 -3.53 0.87
N LYS A 100 -0.53 -4.60 0.68
CA LYS A 100 -0.95 -5.43 1.80
C LYS A 100 0.23 -5.98 2.59
N ALA A 101 1.32 -6.29 1.90
CA ALA A 101 2.51 -6.80 2.57
C ALA A 101 3.17 -5.77 3.48
N GLN A 102 2.84 -4.50 3.33
CA GLN A 102 3.42 -3.41 4.10
C GLN A 102 2.54 -2.98 5.28
N LEU A 103 1.32 -3.50 5.35
CA LEU A 103 0.38 -3.08 6.37
C LEU A 103 0.58 -3.88 7.65
N ILE A 104 0.57 -3.17 8.77
CA ILE A 104 0.64 -3.78 10.09
C ILE A 104 -0.65 -3.41 10.79
N PRO A 105 -1.51 -4.39 11.12
CA PRO A 105 -2.78 -4.06 11.75
C PRO A 105 -2.57 -3.28 13.04
N PHE A 106 -3.31 -2.19 13.17
CA PHE A 106 -3.28 -1.39 14.38
C PHE A 106 -4.22 -2.06 15.39
N PRO A 107 -3.72 -2.45 16.55
CA PRO A 107 -4.53 -3.23 17.48
C PRO A 107 -5.78 -2.49 17.91
N LYS A 108 -6.88 -3.21 17.96
CA LYS A 108 -8.11 -2.68 18.53
C LYS A 108 -8.14 -3.08 19.99
N ILE A 109 -8.36 -2.11 20.84
CA ILE A 109 -8.47 -2.37 22.27
C ILE A 109 -9.88 -2.84 22.56
N ARG A 110 -9.98 -3.97 23.22
CA ARG A 110 -11.27 -4.50 23.60
C ARG A 110 -11.42 -4.37 25.09
N LEU A 111 -12.47 -3.71 25.50
CA LEU A 111 -12.79 -3.57 26.92
C LEU A 111 -13.66 -4.73 27.34
N ARG A 112 -13.41 -5.21 28.52
CA ARG A 112 -14.13 -6.36 29.06
C ARG A 112 -14.88 -6.03 30.29
#